data_c7bcf8185e915b8205a943c1ed0f5459
#
_entry.id   c7bcf8185e915b8205a943c1ed0f5459
#
_cell.length_a   1.000
_cell.length_b   1.000
_cell.length_c   1.000
_cell.angle_alpha   90.00
_cell.angle_beta   90.00
_cell.angle_gamma   90.00
#
_symmetry.space_group_name_H-M   'P 1'
#
loop_
_entity.id
_entity.type
_entity.pdbx_description
1 polymer ?
#
loop_
_entity_poly.entity_id
_entity_poly.type
_entity_poly.pdbx_seq_one_letter_code
_entity_poly.pdbx_strand_id
1 'polypeptide(L)'
;MKKIYSTILPIVMILCLAMLSSCSGNSDETENGGTDDGILRITADKTAIQADGVEKVTFTVKLGTKDVSEESTMNLILVKESGEENLDYGVRAFSTSVPGTYVFKARYYEGKAMVSENEVTVQVAPVSGGTSYYHKLLGMQFTSVGCQACPALSTTLKAIQEEQPGRLAVASFHMDFGGMTDPMSTAA
;
A
#
# COMPACT_ATOMS: atom_id res chain seq x y z
N MET A 1 13.34 -57.30 9.51
CA MET A 1 13.00 -55.88 9.53
C MET A 1 14.20 -54.92 9.65
N LYS A 2 15.46 -55.37 9.71
CA LYS A 2 16.67 -54.52 9.85
C LYS A 2 17.35 -54.12 8.52
N LYS A 3 16.96 -54.68 7.36
CA LYS A 3 17.61 -54.41 6.07
C LYS A 3 16.99 -53.28 5.23
N ILE A 4 15.78 -52.81 5.57
CA ILE A 4 15.07 -51.79 4.81
C ILE A 4 15.55 -50.38 5.20
N TYR A 5 15.94 -50.18 6.45
CA TYR A 5 16.41 -48.87 6.93
C TYR A 5 17.80 -48.47 6.41
N SER A 6 18.62 -49.46 6.02
CA SER A 6 20.00 -49.22 5.57
C SER A 6 20.05 -48.63 4.12
N THR A 7 19.02 -48.85 3.33
CA THR A 7 18.94 -48.34 1.94
C THR A 7 18.14 -47.05 1.79
N ILE A 8 17.22 -46.76 2.71
CA ILE A 8 16.38 -45.57 2.68
C ILE A 8 17.12 -44.36 3.25
N LEU A 9 17.96 -44.53 4.26
CA LEU A 9 18.68 -43.44 4.91
C LEU A 9 19.60 -42.63 3.95
N PRO A 10 20.42 -43.25 3.07
CA PRO A 10 21.24 -42.49 2.13
C PRO A 10 20.42 -41.79 1.03
N ILE A 11 19.26 -42.34 0.64
CA ILE A 11 18.40 -41.70 -0.40
C ILE A 11 17.73 -40.45 0.14
N VAL A 12 17.27 -40.48 1.40
CA VAL A 12 16.68 -39.29 2.06
C VAL A 12 17.74 -38.21 2.29
N MET A 13 18.97 -38.58 2.61
CA MET A 13 20.06 -37.64 2.81
C MET A 13 20.52 -36.97 1.52
N ILE A 14 20.49 -37.68 0.39
CA ILE A 14 20.77 -37.11 -0.95
C ILE A 14 19.63 -36.17 -1.40
N LEU A 15 18.37 -36.50 -1.08
CA LEU A 15 17.24 -35.61 -1.42
C LEU A 15 17.25 -34.33 -0.58
N CYS A 16 17.70 -34.36 0.68
CA CYS A 16 17.83 -33.15 1.49
C CYS A 16 18.99 -32.24 1.05
N LEU A 17 20.09 -32.78 0.50
CA LEU A 17 21.17 -31.95 -0.03
C LEU A 17 20.82 -31.24 -1.35
N ALA A 18 19.83 -31.73 -2.10
CA ALA A 18 19.37 -31.10 -3.33
C ALA A 18 18.46 -29.88 -3.08
N MET A 19 17.96 -29.68 -1.85
CA MET A 19 17.10 -28.54 -1.49
C MET A 19 17.86 -27.32 -0.94
N LEU A 20 19.18 -27.41 -0.77
CA LEU A 20 20.00 -26.32 -0.22
C LEU A 20 20.76 -25.49 -1.28
N SER A 21 20.53 -25.75 -2.56
CA SER A 21 21.21 -25.00 -3.64
C SER A 21 20.27 -24.06 -4.42
N SER A 22 19.21 -23.54 -3.79
CA SER A 22 18.32 -22.54 -4.42
C SER A 22 18.15 -21.32 -3.53
N CYS A 23 19.26 -20.72 -3.11
CA CYS A 23 19.30 -19.36 -2.61
C CYS A 23 20.65 -18.75 -3.02
N SER A 24 20.87 -18.70 -4.32
CA SER A 24 21.76 -17.70 -4.91
C SER A 24 20.84 -16.65 -5.50
N GLY A 25 20.56 -15.63 -4.71
CA GLY A 25 20.10 -14.35 -5.22
C GLY A 25 21.19 -13.80 -6.11
N ASN A 26 21.18 -14.21 -7.36
CA ASN A 26 21.87 -13.51 -8.41
C ASN A 26 21.01 -12.25 -8.65
N SER A 27 21.43 -11.16 -8.04
CA SER A 27 21.21 -9.85 -8.62
C SER A 27 22.07 -9.83 -9.90
N ASP A 28 21.56 -10.46 -10.94
CA ASP A 28 21.94 -10.06 -12.28
C ASP A 28 21.42 -8.62 -12.44
N GLU A 29 22.25 -7.68 -12.03
CA GLU A 29 22.31 -6.41 -12.68
C GLU A 29 22.71 -6.71 -14.14
N THR A 30 21.73 -7.15 -14.92
CA THR A 30 21.80 -6.98 -16.35
C THR A 30 21.78 -5.45 -16.50
N GLU A 31 22.95 -4.84 -16.54
CA GLU A 31 23.15 -3.61 -17.29
C GLU A 31 22.68 -3.92 -18.70
N ASN A 32 21.37 -3.84 -18.88
CA ASN A 32 20.79 -3.78 -20.18
C ASN A 32 21.23 -2.43 -20.73
N GLY A 33 22.32 -2.45 -21.52
CA GLY A 33 22.69 -1.35 -22.38
C GLY A 33 21.48 -1.03 -23.24
N GLY A 34 20.54 -0.27 -22.65
CA GLY A 34 19.28 0.08 -23.27
C GLY A 34 19.58 0.89 -24.49
N THR A 35 19.25 0.37 -25.65
CA THR A 35 19.06 1.19 -26.83
C THR A 35 18.02 2.26 -26.45
N ASP A 36 18.29 3.51 -26.81
CA ASP A 36 17.32 4.59 -26.65
C ASP A 36 16.15 4.35 -27.62
N ASP A 37 15.27 3.46 -27.20
CA ASP A 37 14.11 3.00 -27.98
C ASP A 37 12.87 3.89 -27.79
N GLY A 38 12.99 4.93 -26.92
CA GLY A 38 11.90 5.84 -26.60
C GLY A 38 10.72 5.16 -25.88
N ILE A 39 10.91 3.96 -25.32
CA ILE A 39 9.88 3.21 -24.59
C ILE A 39 9.94 3.57 -23.11
N LEU A 40 8.76 3.87 -22.54
CA LEU A 40 8.62 4.11 -21.11
C LEU A 40 8.56 2.78 -20.36
N ARG A 41 9.42 2.61 -19.37
CA ARG A 41 9.46 1.41 -18.51
C ARG A 41 9.49 1.80 -17.04
N ILE A 42 8.85 0.98 -16.21
CA ILE A 42 8.84 1.12 -14.75
C ILE A 42 9.55 -0.09 -14.13
N THR A 43 10.36 0.17 -13.10
CA THR A 43 10.99 -0.85 -12.26
C THR A 43 10.79 -0.50 -10.79
N ALA A 44 10.99 -1.45 -9.89
CA ALA A 44 10.93 -1.23 -8.44
C ALA A 44 12.20 -1.79 -7.79
N ASP A 45 12.60 -1.17 -6.68
CA ASP A 45 13.72 -1.62 -5.84
C ASP A 45 13.44 -2.98 -5.18
N LYS A 46 12.16 -3.28 -4.93
CA LYS A 46 11.67 -4.56 -4.39
C LYS A 46 10.23 -4.79 -4.82
N THR A 47 9.81 -6.04 -4.80
CA THR A 47 8.44 -6.46 -5.20
C THR A 47 7.63 -7.06 -4.05
N ALA A 48 8.18 -7.07 -2.84
CA ALA A 48 7.51 -7.58 -1.64
C ALA A 48 7.79 -6.68 -0.45
N ILE A 49 6.75 -6.31 0.29
CA ILE A 49 6.81 -5.52 1.54
C ILE A 49 5.81 -6.05 2.57
N GLN A 50 5.96 -5.60 3.82
CA GLN A 50 5.02 -5.86 4.90
C GLN A 50 3.90 -4.80 4.92
N ALA A 51 2.70 -5.21 5.36
CA ALA A 51 1.54 -4.30 5.53
C ALA A 51 1.64 -3.48 6.83
N ASP A 52 2.80 -2.87 7.10
CA ASP A 52 3.06 -2.06 8.30
C ASP A 52 2.85 -0.56 8.09
N GLY A 53 2.64 -0.15 6.84
CA GLY A 53 2.50 1.26 6.45
C GLY A 53 3.79 2.06 6.50
N VAL A 54 4.92 1.43 6.83
CA VAL A 54 6.23 2.07 7.00
C VAL A 54 7.20 1.61 5.91
N GLU A 55 7.24 0.30 5.66
CA GLU A 55 8.06 -0.24 4.59
C GLU A 55 7.59 0.27 3.23
N LYS A 56 8.56 0.73 2.40
CA LYS A 56 8.27 1.38 1.12
C LYS A 56 8.90 0.61 -0.03
N VAL A 57 8.18 0.57 -1.14
CA VAL A 57 8.72 0.24 -2.46
C VAL A 57 9.01 1.54 -3.18
N THR A 58 10.19 1.66 -3.79
CA THR A 58 10.56 2.83 -4.60
C THR A 58 10.59 2.44 -6.07
N PHE A 59 9.98 3.28 -6.90
CA PHE A 59 9.89 3.03 -8.33
C PHE A 59 10.88 3.91 -9.10
N THR A 60 11.48 3.31 -10.12
CA THR A 60 12.31 4.01 -11.11
C THR A 60 11.63 3.93 -12.47
N VAL A 61 11.51 5.05 -13.14
CA VAL A 61 10.85 5.17 -14.46
C VAL A 61 11.87 5.67 -15.47
N LYS A 62 12.03 4.95 -16.57
CA LYS A 62 12.98 5.31 -17.65
C LYS A 62 12.25 5.41 -18.99
N LEU A 63 12.59 6.43 -19.75
CA LEU A 63 12.25 6.57 -21.17
C LEU A 63 13.49 6.24 -21.99
N GLY A 64 13.49 5.05 -22.58
CA GLY A 64 14.72 4.50 -23.15
C GLY A 64 15.83 4.40 -22.10
N THR A 65 16.90 5.17 -22.27
CA THR A 65 18.02 5.27 -21.31
C THR A 65 17.87 6.42 -20.31
N LYS A 66 16.97 7.39 -20.56
CA LYS A 66 16.76 8.57 -19.72
C LYS A 66 15.95 8.21 -18.48
N ASP A 67 16.47 8.47 -17.28
CA ASP A 67 15.71 8.41 -16.04
C ASP A 67 14.77 9.63 -15.95
N VAL A 68 13.47 9.38 -15.85
CA VAL A 68 12.41 10.39 -15.76
C VAL A 68 11.66 10.32 -14.44
N SER A 69 12.16 9.54 -13.48
CA SER A 69 11.51 9.30 -12.18
C SER A 69 11.24 10.58 -11.40
N GLU A 70 12.10 11.60 -11.55
CA GLU A 70 12.02 12.88 -10.83
C GLU A 70 11.35 13.99 -11.61
N GLU A 71 10.93 13.71 -12.84
CA GLU A 71 10.29 14.72 -13.68
C GLU A 71 8.90 15.07 -13.13
N SER A 72 8.58 16.37 -13.11
CA SER A 72 7.31 16.88 -12.60
C SER A 72 6.07 16.43 -13.40
N THR A 73 6.30 15.89 -14.59
CA THR A 73 5.25 15.37 -15.49
C THR A 73 5.14 13.86 -15.46
N MET A 74 5.87 13.19 -14.54
CA MET A 74 5.76 11.76 -14.27
C MET A 74 4.79 11.51 -13.11
N ASN A 75 3.90 10.54 -13.25
CA ASN A 75 3.09 10.03 -12.18
C ASN A 75 2.94 8.50 -12.27
N LEU A 76 2.73 7.87 -11.12
CA LEU A 76 2.39 6.46 -11.03
C LEU A 76 0.89 6.26 -11.21
N ILE A 77 0.52 5.11 -11.73
CA ILE A 77 -0.85 4.63 -11.88
C ILE A 77 -0.99 3.35 -11.08
N LEU A 78 -1.92 3.31 -10.16
CA LEU A 78 -2.33 2.08 -9.48
C LEU A 78 -3.45 1.42 -10.29
N VAL A 79 -3.21 0.20 -10.75
CA VAL A 79 -4.19 -0.58 -11.50
C VAL A 79 -5.05 -1.37 -10.52
N LYS A 80 -6.36 -1.14 -10.55
CA LYS A 80 -7.37 -1.79 -9.70
C LYS A 80 -8.36 -2.55 -10.59
N GLU A 81 -9.08 -3.49 -10.01
CA GLU A 81 -10.19 -4.17 -10.71
C GLU A 81 -11.27 -3.19 -11.20
N SER A 82 -11.47 -2.09 -10.45
CA SER A 82 -12.42 -1.02 -10.78
C SER A 82 -11.91 -0.04 -11.84
N GLY A 83 -10.66 -0.13 -12.27
CA GLY A 83 -10.01 0.77 -13.22
C GLY A 83 -8.67 1.31 -12.72
N GLU A 84 -8.10 2.25 -13.44
CA GLU A 84 -6.83 2.88 -13.13
C GLU A 84 -7.02 4.11 -12.23
N GLU A 85 -6.19 4.22 -11.20
CA GLU A 85 -6.11 5.37 -10.31
C GLU A 85 -4.75 6.05 -10.48
N ASN A 86 -4.77 7.34 -10.85
CA ASN A 86 -3.54 8.12 -10.92
C ASN A 86 -3.13 8.55 -9.52
N LEU A 87 -1.89 8.26 -9.15
CA LEU A 87 -1.29 8.81 -7.95
C LEU A 87 -0.83 10.26 -8.20
N ASP A 88 -0.61 11.01 -7.12
CA ASP A 88 -0.16 12.39 -7.21
C ASP A 88 1.21 12.49 -7.92
N TYR A 89 1.43 13.60 -8.60
CA TYR A 89 2.72 13.89 -9.23
C TYR A 89 3.83 13.96 -8.18
N GLY A 90 5.00 13.42 -8.53
CA GLY A 90 6.16 13.36 -7.64
C GLY A 90 6.13 12.23 -6.61
N VAL A 91 5.06 11.42 -6.55
CA VAL A 91 5.02 10.21 -5.74
C VAL A 91 5.80 9.11 -6.45
N ARG A 92 6.89 8.65 -5.82
CA ARG A 92 7.77 7.59 -6.33
C ARG A 92 7.88 6.39 -5.40
N ALA A 93 7.22 6.45 -4.26
CA ALA A 93 7.25 5.38 -3.30
C ALA A 93 5.83 4.99 -2.87
N PHE A 94 5.63 3.71 -2.63
CA PHE A 94 4.38 3.15 -2.16
C PHE A 94 4.58 2.43 -0.84
N SER A 95 3.68 2.64 0.10
CA SER A 95 3.54 1.88 1.34
C SER A 95 2.07 1.76 1.68
N THR A 96 1.70 0.69 2.36
CA THR A 96 0.32 0.47 2.80
C THR A 96 0.27 -0.40 4.04
N SER A 97 -0.80 -0.25 4.82
CA SER A 97 -1.14 -1.14 5.93
C SER A 97 -2.15 -2.22 5.55
N VAL A 98 -2.55 -2.30 4.28
CA VAL A 98 -3.53 -3.27 3.79
C VAL A 98 -2.79 -4.35 3.00
N PRO A 99 -2.85 -5.62 3.43
CA PRO A 99 -2.27 -6.73 2.68
C PRO A 99 -2.97 -6.90 1.33
N GLY A 100 -2.21 -7.31 0.32
CA GLY A 100 -2.78 -7.53 -1.01
C GLY A 100 -1.74 -7.49 -2.11
N THR A 101 -2.21 -7.59 -3.34
CA THR A 101 -1.41 -7.45 -4.55
C THR A 101 -1.72 -6.11 -5.20
N TYR A 102 -0.69 -5.34 -5.48
CA TYR A 102 -0.79 -4.01 -6.06
C TYR A 102 -0.01 -3.98 -7.37
N VAL A 103 -0.65 -3.50 -8.43
CA VAL A 103 -0.05 -3.42 -9.77
C VAL A 103 0.12 -1.96 -10.15
N PHE A 104 1.31 -1.62 -10.60
CA PHE A 104 1.67 -0.24 -10.94
C PHE A 104 2.11 -0.13 -12.38
N LYS A 105 1.73 0.99 -13.02
CA LYS A 105 2.25 1.54 -14.26
C LYS A 105 2.82 2.92 -14.01
N ALA A 106 3.55 3.45 -14.97
CA ALA A 106 3.97 4.84 -14.98
C ALA A 106 3.35 5.58 -16.16
N ARG A 107 3.06 6.86 -15.96
CA ARG A 107 2.71 7.79 -17.03
C ARG A 107 3.70 8.94 -17.04
N TYR A 108 4.15 9.31 -18.19
CA TYR A 108 5.05 10.44 -18.39
C TYR A 108 4.56 11.30 -19.55
N TYR A 109 4.72 12.61 -19.43
CA TYR A 109 4.31 13.55 -20.46
C TYR A 109 5.50 14.41 -20.90
N GLU A 110 5.90 14.25 -22.17
CA GLU A 110 6.90 15.06 -22.85
C GLU A 110 6.33 15.44 -24.23
N GLY A 111 5.47 16.49 -24.24
CA GLY A 111 4.73 16.88 -25.45
C GLY A 111 3.62 15.88 -25.86
N LYS A 112 3.76 14.62 -25.50
CA LYS A 112 2.82 13.51 -25.70
C LYS A 112 2.73 12.69 -24.41
N ALA A 113 1.52 12.23 -24.08
CA ALA A 113 1.31 11.30 -22.98
C ALA A 113 1.82 9.89 -23.37
N MET A 114 2.67 9.33 -22.54
CA MET A 114 3.20 7.97 -22.67
C MET A 114 2.85 7.18 -21.41
N VAL A 115 2.56 5.90 -21.55
CA VAL A 115 2.32 4.94 -20.45
C VAL A 115 3.38 3.85 -20.55
N SER A 116 3.84 3.35 -19.42
CA SER A 116 4.85 2.28 -19.40
C SER A 116 4.35 1.05 -20.12
N GLU A 117 5.22 0.42 -20.91
CA GLU A 117 4.93 -0.82 -21.64
C GLU A 117 4.74 -1.99 -20.68
N ASN A 118 5.47 -1.97 -19.57
CA ASN A 118 5.42 -2.98 -18.52
C ASN A 118 4.70 -2.49 -17.27
N GLU A 119 4.38 -3.45 -16.41
CA GLU A 119 3.78 -3.26 -15.10
C GLU A 119 4.72 -3.79 -14.02
N VAL A 120 4.62 -3.24 -12.81
CA VAL A 120 5.28 -3.76 -11.62
C VAL A 120 4.24 -4.24 -10.64
N THR A 121 4.33 -5.51 -10.24
CA THR A 121 3.47 -6.10 -9.22
C THR A 121 4.19 -6.10 -7.87
N VAL A 122 3.56 -5.52 -6.86
CA VAL A 122 4.04 -5.49 -5.47
C VAL A 122 3.15 -6.38 -4.61
N GLN A 123 3.76 -7.36 -3.95
CA GLN A 123 3.09 -8.21 -2.96
C GLN A 123 3.23 -7.59 -1.59
N VAL A 124 2.10 -7.30 -0.95
CA VAL A 124 2.07 -6.78 0.42
C VAL A 124 1.59 -7.87 1.35
N ALA A 125 2.54 -8.44 2.11
CA ALA A 125 2.25 -9.51 3.04
C ALA A 125 1.67 -8.97 4.35
N PRO A 126 0.76 -9.68 5.02
CA PRO A 126 0.35 -9.33 6.36
C PRO A 126 1.56 -9.37 7.30
N VAL A 127 1.61 -8.45 8.25
CA VAL A 127 2.69 -8.41 9.26
C VAL A 127 2.65 -9.70 10.07
N SER A 128 3.68 -10.54 9.92
CA SER A 128 3.78 -11.81 10.65
C SER A 128 4.23 -11.55 12.08
N GLY A 129 3.38 -11.87 13.06
CA GLY A 129 3.72 -11.87 14.49
C GLY A 129 3.66 -10.54 15.21
N GLY A 130 3.21 -9.47 14.57
CA GLY A 130 2.91 -8.19 15.21
C GLY A 130 1.42 -7.91 15.28
N THR A 131 0.95 -7.28 16.34
CA THR A 131 -0.36 -6.64 16.34
C THR A 131 -0.32 -5.55 15.25
N SER A 132 -1.08 -5.74 14.17
CA SER A 132 -1.23 -4.71 13.15
C SER A 132 -1.89 -3.50 13.77
N TYR A 133 -1.11 -2.47 14.06
CA TYR A 133 -1.66 -1.20 14.53
C TYR A 133 -2.14 -0.41 13.33
N TYR A 134 -3.44 -0.47 13.09
CA TYR A 134 -4.06 0.45 12.12
C TYR A 134 -4.10 1.85 12.73
N HIS A 135 -3.62 2.84 12.00
CA HIS A 135 -3.86 4.23 12.38
C HIS A 135 -5.36 4.49 12.38
N LYS A 136 -5.91 4.68 13.57
CA LYS A 136 -7.30 5.10 13.76
C LYS A 136 -7.33 6.58 14.10
N LEU A 137 -8.22 7.30 13.47
CA LEU A 137 -8.52 8.67 13.84
C LEU A 137 -9.60 8.66 14.92
N LEU A 138 -9.42 9.46 15.96
CA LEU A 138 -10.46 9.76 16.92
C LEU A 138 -11.01 11.15 16.61
N GLY A 139 -12.24 11.20 16.10
CA GLY A 139 -13.01 12.44 15.96
C GLY A 139 -13.75 12.73 17.26
N MET A 140 -13.49 13.87 17.89
CA MET A 140 -14.28 14.34 19.02
C MET A 140 -15.26 15.40 18.54
N GLN A 141 -16.56 15.14 18.69
CA GLN A 141 -17.63 16.07 18.37
C GLN A 141 -18.25 16.60 19.64
N PHE A 142 -18.24 17.92 19.79
CA PHE A 142 -19.02 18.59 20.84
C PHE A 142 -20.39 18.96 20.26
N THR A 143 -21.47 18.55 20.92
CA THR A 143 -22.84 18.70 20.41
C THR A 143 -23.79 19.10 21.52
N SER A 144 -24.98 19.53 21.15
CA SER A 144 -26.08 19.89 22.08
C SER A 144 -27.40 19.79 21.34
N VAL A 145 -28.48 19.59 22.10
CA VAL A 145 -29.87 19.63 21.57
C VAL A 145 -30.19 20.99 20.93
N GLY A 146 -29.50 22.07 21.34
CA GLY A 146 -29.64 23.40 20.78
C GLY A 146 -28.79 23.69 19.56
N CYS A 147 -27.94 22.74 19.13
CA CYS A 147 -27.01 22.97 18.05
C CYS A 147 -27.64 22.67 16.70
N GLN A 148 -28.06 23.67 15.94
CA GLN A 148 -28.72 23.50 14.66
C GLN A 148 -27.80 22.92 13.55
N ALA A 149 -26.49 23.17 13.61
CA ALA A 149 -25.50 22.66 12.64
C ALA A 149 -24.99 21.25 12.96
N CYS A 150 -25.11 20.78 14.20
CA CYS A 150 -24.54 19.52 14.65
C CYS A 150 -25.11 18.28 13.94
N PRO A 151 -26.38 18.20 13.54
CA PRO A 151 -26.90 17.06 12.80
C PRO A 151 -26.18 16.87 11.43
N ALA A 152 -25.86 17.96 10.73
CA ALA A 152 -25.15 17.89 9.46
C ALA A 152 -23.73 17.33 9.64
N LEU A 153 -23.01 17.79 10.67
CA LEU A 153 -21.68 17.26 11.02
C LEU A 153 -21.76 15.76 11.38
N SER A 154 -22.74 15.36 12.20
CA SER A 154 -22.92 13.97 12.59
C SER A 154 -23.17 13.07 11.36
N THR A 155 -23.97 13.54 10.40
CA THR A 155 -24.24 12.80 9.15
C THR A 155 -22.96 12.65 8.32
N THR A 156 -22.16 13.72 8.22
CA THR A 156 -20.89 13.67 7.49
C THR A 156 -19.90 12.70 8.14
N LEU A 157 -19.75 12.74 9.47
CA LEU A 157 -18.86 11.84 10.19
C LEU A 157 -19.29 10.37 10.03
N LYS A 158 -20.61 10.12 10.03
CA LYS A 158 -21.15 8.77 9.78
C LYS A 158 -20.84 8.29 8.36
N ALA A 159 -21.01 9.15 7.35
CA ALA A 159 -20.66 8.80 5.96
C ALA A 159 -19.17 8.44 5.85
N ILE A 160 -18.27 9.21 6.47
CA ILE A 160 -16.83 8.90 6.49
C ILE A 160 -16.55 7.55 7.19
N GLN A 161 -17.27 7.23 8.28
CA GLN A 161 -17.12 5.93 8.95
C GLN A 161 -17.57 4.77 8.05
N GLU A 162 -18.62 4.97 7.24
CA GLU A 162 -19.11 3.98 6.28
C GLU A 162 -18.14 3.80 5.09
N GLU A 163 -17.54 4.88 4.60
CA GLU A 163 -16.54 4.84 3.54
C GLU A 163 -15.19 4.23 4.00
N GLN A 164 -14.84 4.44 5.27
CA GLN A 164 -13.56 4.02 5.86
C GLN A 164 -13.79 3.15 7.11
N PRO A 165 -14.35 1.95 6.97
CA PRO A 165 -14.75 1.13 8.11
C PRO A 165 -13.54 0.80 9.00
N GLY A 166 -13.69 1.08 10.29
CA GLY A 166 -12.68 0.81 11.31
C GLY A 166 -11.53 1.81 11.39
N ARG A 167 -11.47 2.84 10.52
CA ARG A 167 -10.40 3.86 10.54
C ARG A 167 -10.76 5.12 11.31
N LEU A 168 -12.04 5.42 11.47
CA LEU A 168 -12.54 6.57 12.25
C LEU A 168 -13.39 6.08 13.42
N ALA A 169 -13.00 6.43 14.64
CA ALA A 169 -13.86 6.37 15.81
C ALA A 169 -14.37 7.77 16.13
N VAL A 170 -15.67 7.91 16.38
CA VAL A 170 -16.28 9.20 16.75
C VAL A 170 -16.77 9.12 18.18
N ALA A 171 -16.35 10.07 19.00
CA ALA A 171 -16.88 10.31 20.34
C ALA A 171 -17.67 11.63 20.34
N SER A 172 -18.95 11.58 20.72
CA SER A 172 -19.79 12.77 20.82
C SER A 172 -19.97 13.14 22.28
N PHE A 173 -19.64 14.38 22.61
CA PHE A 173 -19.77 14.96 23.93
C PHE A 173 -20.95 15.93 23.92
N HIS A 174 -21.98 15.61 24.70
CA HIS A 174 -23.12 16.49 24.88
C HIS A 174 -22.82 17.54 25.94
N MET A 175 -23.15 18.78 25.64
CA MET A 175 -22.95 19.91 26.54
C MET A 175 -24.14 20.87 26.50
N ASP A 176 -24.35 21.58 27.60
CA ASP A 176 -25.32 22.67 27.64
C ASP A 176 -24.86 23.82 26.74
N PHE A 177 -25.74 24.35 25.89
CA PHE A 177 -25.41 25.39 24.94
C PHE A 177 -26.61 26.34 24.71
N GLY A 178 -26.31 27.64 24.65
CA GLY A 178 -27.30 28.66 24.32
C GLY A 178 -28.41 28.81 25.35
N GLY A 179 -28.15 28.48 26.61
CA GLY A 179 -29.12 28.53 27.68
C GLY A 179 -30.09 27.35 27.72
N MET A 180 -29.86 26.34 26.89
CA MET A 180 -30.62 25.08 26.90
C MET A 180 -29.78 24.00 27.59
N THR A 181 -30.43 23.25 28.49
CA THR A 181 -29.86 22.08 29.13
C THR A 181 -30.00 20.88 28.23
N ASP A 182 -28.86 20.23 27.91
CA ASP A 182 -28.88 18.99 27.16
C ASP A 182 -29.11 17.81 28.11
N PRO A 183 -30.17 17.00 27.92
CA PRO A 183 -30.44 15.87 28.81
C PRO A 183 -29.34 14.79 28.79
N MET A 184 -28.46 14.81 27.82
CA MET A 184 -27.32 13.90 27.70
C MET A 184 -26.00 14.52 28.19
N SER A 185 -26.01 15.80 28.60
CA SER A 185 -24.83 16.39 29.23
C SER A 185 -24.64 15.76 30.60
N THR A 186 -23.42 15.26 30.85
CA THR A 186 -23.03 14.87 32.20
C THR A 186 -22.66 16.16 32.94
N ALA A 187 -23.46 16.58 33.90
CA ALA A 187 -23.07 17.65 34.79
C ALA A 187 -21.76 17.26 35.49
N ALA A 188 -20.72 18.11 35.32
CA ALA A 188 -19.48 17.99 36.04
C ALA A 188 -19.62 18.44 37.49
#